data_b722c531a1f5f49862a481f20ff24172
#
_entry.id   b722c531a1f5f49862a481f20ff24172
#
_cell.length_a   1.000
_cell.length_b   1.000
_cell.length_c   1.000
_cell.angle_alpha   90.00
_cell.angle_beta   90.00
_cell.angle_gamma   90.00
#
_symmetry.space_group_name_H-M   'P 1'
#
loop_
_entity.id
_entity.type
_entity.pdbx_description
1 polymer ?
#
loop_
_entity_poly.entity_id
_entity_poly.type
_entity_poly.pdbx_seq_one_letter_code
_entity_poly.pdbx_strand_id
1 'polypeptide(L)'
;EVLRALRNATVQMAVVPMLCGSSFKNKGVQTLLDYVCAFLPSPLDTENVIGTNPDTGAEEDRKPSDDEKTSALAFKIATDPYVGRLTFFRVYSGKIEAGSYIYNSRSGKKERVSRLFQMHSNKQNPVEVIGAGDIGAGVGFKDIHTGDTLCDETAPIVLESMDFPEPVIGIAVEPKTQKDMDKLSNGLAKLAEEDPTFTVKTDEQTGQTVISGMGELHLDIIIDRLKREFKVECNQGKPQVNYKEAITKTVDLREVYKKQSGGRGTVSYTHLTLP
;
A
#
# COMPACT_ATOMS: atom_id res chain seq x y z
N GLU A 1 44.76 -6.48 2.13
CA GLU A 1 44.58 -5.40 3.10
C GLU A 1 43.74 -4.25 2.56
N VAL A 2 44.01 -3.70 1.34
CA VAL A 2 43.28 -2.57 0.75
C VAL A 2 41.77 -2.89 0.57
N LEU A 3 41.41 -4.05 0.00
CA LEU A 3 40.02 -4.42 -0.19
C LEU A 3 39.27 -4.56 1.15
N ARG A 4 39.92 -5.07 2.18
CA ARG A 4 39.36 -5.17 3.51
C ARG A 4 39.14 -3.79 4.17
N ALA A 5 40.10 -2.88 3.98
CA ALA A 5 39.95 -1.51 4.47
C ALA A 5 38.82 -0.77 3.74
N LEU A 6 38.72 -0.95 2.39
CA LEU A 6 37.63 -0.38 1.60
C LEU A 6 36.26 -0.94 2.02
N ARG A 7 36.15 -2.26 2.25
CA ARG A 7 34.91 -2.84 2.77
C ARG A 7 34.50 -2.20 4.09
N ASN A 8 35.42 -2.14 5.05
CA ASN A 8 35.12 -1.56 6.37
C ASN A 8 34.66 -0.10 6.25
N ALA A 9 35.35 0.69 5.44
CA ALA A 9 34.98 2.09 5.22
C ALA A 9 33.65 2.24 4.48
N THR A 10 33.33 1.32 3.56
CA THR A 10 32.04 1.29 2.84
C THR A 10 30.88 0.93 3.78
N VAL A 11 31.05 -0.11 4.61
CA VAL A 11 30.04 -0.53 5.59
C VAL A 11 29.77 0.58 6.61
N GLN A 12 30.81 1.34 6.99
CA GLN A 12 30.69 2.50 7.90
C GLN A 12 30.19 3.78 7.19
N MET A 13 29.83 3.71 5.91
CA MET A 13 29.39 4.87 5.10
C MET A 13 30.45 5.99 4.99
N ALA A 14 31.70 5.70 5.28
CA ALA A 14 32.79 6.68 5.20
C ALA A 14 33.28 6.92 3.76
N VAL A 15 33.11 5.95 2.87
CA VAL A 15 33.47 6.05 1.45
C VAL A 15 32.42 5.38 0.56
N VAL A 16 32.36 5.83 -0.68
CA VAL A 16 31.53 5.23 -1.74
C VAL A 16 32.46 4.68 -2.82
N PRO A 17 32.55 3.35 -3.00
CA PRO A 17 33.34 2.75 -4.07
C PRO A 17 32.83 3.16 -5.44
N MET A 18 33.70 3.61 -6.33
CA MET A 18 33.39 3.93 -7.72
C MET A 18 34.06 2.95 -8.66
N LEU A 19 33.29 2.41 -9.62
CA LEU A 19 33.78 1.51 -10.64
C LEU A 19 33.43 2.02 -12.04
N CYS A 20 34.30 1.75 -12.99
CA CYS A 20 34.08 2.11 -14.38
C CYS A 20 33.79 0.86 -15.23
N GLY A 21 32.85 0.98 -16.15
CA GLY A 21 32.49 -0.11 -17.03
C GLY A 21 31.66 0.35 -18.23
N SER A 22 31.36 -0.58 -19.12
CA SER A 22 30.43 -0.39 -20.24
C SER A 22 29.47 -1.57 -20.28
N SER A 23 28.27 -1.41 -19.83
CA SER A 23 27.22 -2.44 -19.84
C SER A 23 26.87 -2.87 -21.27
N PHE A 24 26.81 -1.92 -22.20
CA PHE A 24 26.56 -2.21 -23.62
C PHE A 24 27.63 -3.11 -24.27
N LYS A 25 28.88 -2.97 -23.86
CA LYS A 25 30.00 -3.78 -24.33
C LYS A 25 30.29 -4.98 -23.43
N ASN A 26 29.48 -5.20 -22.39
CA ASN A 26 29.69 -6.21 -21.33
C ASN A 26 31.11 -6.18 -20.73
N LYS A 27 31.64 -4.97 -20.49
CA LYS A 27 32.96 -4.78 -19.85
C LYS A 27 32.81 -4.22 -18.45
N GLY A 28 33.49 -4.84 -17.49
CA GLY A 28 33.45 -4.43 -16.08
C GLY A 28 32.19 -4.82 -15.32
N VAL A 29 31.21 -5.51 -15.95
CA VAL A 29 29.95 -5.90 -15.28
C VAL A 29 30.19 -6.97 -14.24
N GLN A 30 31.00 -8.00 -14.55
CA GLN A 30 31.34 -9.06 -13.59
C GLN A 30 32.11 -8.47 -12.39
N THR A 31 33.08 -7.62 -12.66
CA THR A 31 33.84 -6.92 -11.60
C THR A 31 32.94 -6.08 -10.72
N LEU A 32 31.93 -5.40 -11.27
CA LEU A 32 30.93 -4.67 -10.49
C LEU A 32 30.16 -5.61 -9.56
N LEU A 33 29.69 -6.75 -10.07
CA LEU A 33 28.95 -7.72 -9.25
C LEU A 33 29.83 -8.32 -8.15
N ASP A 34 31.09 -8.64 -8.46
CA ASP A 34 32.04 -9.14 -7.48
C ASP A 34 32.25 -8.12 -6.34
N TYR A 35 32.38 -6.83 -6.67
CA TYR A 35 32.55 -5.79 -5.68
C TYR A 35 31.27 -5.41 -4.94
N VAL A 36 30.08 -5.62 -5.52
CA VAL A 36 28.80 -5.57 -4.77
C VAL A 36 28.85 -6.59 -3.64
N CYS A 37 29.21 -7.84 -3.97
CA CYS A 37 29.34 -8.89 -2.95
C CYS A 37 30.47 -8.61 -1.93
N ALA A 38 31.57 -8.01 -2.39
CA ALA A 38 32.74 -7.77 -1.53
C ALA A 38 32.56 -6.56 -0.59
N PHE A 39 31.86 -5.50 -1.00
CA PHE A 39 31.84 -4.24 -0.27
C PHE A 39 30.52 -3.92 0.42
N LEU A 40 29.38 -4.39 -0.10
CA LEU A 40 28.10 -4.11 0.55
C LEU A 40 27.88 -4.97 1.79
N PRO A 41 27.22 -4.42 2.83
CA PRO A 41 26.95 -5.15 4.06
C PRO A 41 25.97 -6.30 3.84
N SER A 42 26.22 -7.41 4.49
CA SER A 42 25.22 -8.47 4.70
C SER A 42 24.34 -8.13 5.91
N PRO A 43 23.21 -8.82 6.11
CA PRO A 43 22.41 -8.66 7.32
C PRO A 43 23.18 -8.88 8.62
N LEU A 44 24.28 -9.65 8.58
CA LEU A 44 25.17 -9.91 9.74
C LEU A 44 26.17 -8.79 9.99
N ASP A 45 26.39 -7.89 9.06
CA ASP A 45 27.28 -6.74 9.18
C ASP A 45 26.55 -5.49 9.71
N THR A 46 25.23 -5.54 9.81
CA THR A 46 24.37 -4.44 10.27
C THR A 46 23.90 -4.68 11.71
N GLU A 47 23.41 -3.63 12.35
CA GLU A 47 22.77 -3.76 13.66
C GLU A 47 21.50 -4.61 13.58
N ASN A 48 21.12 -5.21 14.71
CA ASN A 48 19.87 -5.95 14.82
C ASN A 48 18.69 -5.04 14.47
N VAL A 49 17.62 -5.59 13.89
CA VAL A 49 16.40 -4.83 13.68
C VAL A 49 15.70 -4.59 15.01
N ILE A 50 15.33 -3.36 15.26
CA ILE A 50 14.57 -2.95 16.44
C ILE A 50 13.09 -2.80 16.04
N GLY A 51 12.21 -3.26 16.91
CA GLY A 51 10.78 -3.08 16.77
C GLY A 51 10.13 -2.90 18.13
N THR A 52 8.85 -2.54 18.12
CA THR A 52 8.08 -2.31 19.33
C THR A 52 7.10 -3.46 19.53
N ASN A 53 7.07 -4.01 20.73
CA ASN A 53 6.06 -5.00 21.10
C ASN A 53 4.68 -4.31 21.22
N PRO A 54 3.66 -4.71 20.43
CA PRO A 54 2.36 -4.03 20.41
C PRO A 54 1.58 -4.16 21.73
N ASP A 55 1.85 -5.20 22.53
CA ASP A 55 1.12 -5.45 23.77
C ASP A 55 1.73 -4.69 24.96
N THR A 56 3.07 -4.60 25.00
CA THR A 56 3.80 -4.01 26.14
C THR A 56 4.30 -2.61 25.86
N GLY A 57 4.44 -2.22 24.58
CA GLY A 57 5.09 -0.97 24.15
C GLY A 57 6.60 -0.96 24.34
N ALA A 58 7.22 -2.08 24.72
CA ALA A 58 8.65 -2.19 24.91
C ALA A 58 9.39 -2.36 23.56
N GLU A 59 10.57 -1.76 23.46
CA GLU A 59 11.46 -2.02 22.33
C GLU A 59 12.10 -3.41 22.48
N GLU A 60 12.10 -4.15 21.40
CA GLU A 60 12.71 -5.47 21.29
C GLU A 60 13.61 -5.51 20.05
N ASP A 61 14.75 -6.17 20.15
CA ASP A 61 15.63 -6.42 19.02
C ASP A 61 15.45 -7.84 18.47
N ARG A 62 15.70 -8.02 17.18
CA ARG A 62 15.73 -9.32 16.51
C ARG A 62 17.03 -9.47 15.73
N LYS A 63 17.70 -10.59 15.97
CA LYS A 63 18.93 -10.95 15.26
C LYS A 63 18.61 -11.55 13.90
N PRO A 64 19.43 -11.29 12.87
CA PRO A 64 19.26 -11.88 11.55
C PRO A 64 19.71 -13.34 11.53
N SER A 65 18.91 -14.21 12.14
CA SER A 65 19.15 -15.66 12.25
C SER A 65 17.85 -16.41 11.97
N ASP A 66 17.95 -17.54 11.28
CA ASP A 66 16.82 -18.44 10.98
C ASP A 66 16.23 -19.11 12.24
N ASP A 67 17.03 -19.23 13.31
CA ASP A 67 16.61 -19.83 14.59
C ASP A 67 15.90 -18.83 15.51
N GLU A 68 15.86 -17.55 15.14
CA GLU A 68 15.20 -16.50 15.90
C GLU A 68 13.69 -16.50 15.66
N LYS A 69 12.92 -15.81 16.51
CA LYS A 69 11.51 -15.55 16.29
C LYS A 69 11.30 -14.77 14.99
N THR A 70 10.33 -15.22 14.20
CA THR A 70 10.11 -14.62 12.87
C THR A 70 9.66 -13.18 12.97
N SER A 71 10.32 -12.31 12.20
CA SER A 71 9.86 -10.95 11.91
C SER A 71 10.16 -10.60 10.45
N ALA A 72 9.18 -10.09 9.76
CA ALA A 72 9.28 -9.69 8.36
C ALA A 72 8.41 -8.45 8.09
N LEU A 73 8.81 -7.63 7.14
CA LEU A 73 8.08 -6.44 6.72
C LEU A 73 7.53 -6.64 5.31
N ALA A 74 6.23 -6.51 5.16
CA ALA A 74 5.56 -6.46 3.87
C ALA A 74 5.73 -5.05 3.28
N PHE A 75 6.65 -4.89 2.34
CA PHE A 75 7.04 -3.57 1.83
C PHE A 75 6.40 -3.20 0.50
N LYS A 76 5.81 -4.16 -0.20
CA LYS A 76 5.13 -3.91 -1.49
C LYS A 76 4.05 -4.93 -1.77
N ILE A 77 2.93 -4.47 -2.30
CA ILE A 77 1.88 -5.31 -2.86
C ILE A 77 1.83 -5.06 -4.37
N ALA A 78 1.67 -6.11 -5.15
CA ALA A 78 1.47 -6.03 -6.59
C ALA A 78 0.36 -6.99 -7.02
N THR A 79 -0.35 -6.63 -8.07
CA THR A 79 -1.36 -7.49 -8.69
C THR A 79 -0.74 -8.21 -9.88
N ASP A 80 -0.69 -9.54 -9.81
CA ASP A 80 -0.23 -10.39 -10.88
C ASP A 80 -1.44 -11.00 -11.62
N PRO A 81 -1.46 -11.00 -12.97
CA PRO A 81 -2.59 -11.53 -13.75
C PRO A 81 -2.87 -13.03 -13.52
N TYR A 82 -1.86 -13.80 -13.10
CA TYR A 82 -1.95 -15.27 -12.99
C TYR A 82 -2.14 -15.77 -11.57
N VAL A 83 -1.45 -15.13 -10.60
CA VAL A 83 -1.51 -15.56 -9.19
C VAL A 83 -2.33 -14.62 -8.30
N GLY A 84 -2.77 -13.50 -8.86
CA GLY A 84 -3.56 -12.50 -8.13
C GLY A 84 -2.68 -11.60 -7.28
N ARG A 85 -3.04 -11.41 -6.01
CA ARG A 85 -2.31 -10.54 -5.08
C ARG A 85 -0.98 -11.17 -4.67
N LEU A 86 0.11 -10.48 -4.96
CA LEU A 86 1.47 -10.86 -4.63
C LEU A 86 2.03 -9.88 -3.60
N THR A 87 2.39 -10.36 -2.43
CA THR A 87 2.95 -9.54 -1.36
C THR A 87 4.45 -9.78 -1.28
N PHE A 88 5.23 -8.73 -1.50
CA PHE A 88 6.67 -8.75 -1.30
C PHE A 88 7.01 -8.42 0.14
N PHE A 89 7.86 -9.22 0.74
CA PHE A 89 8.32 -9.03 2.10
C PHE A 89 9.81 -9.30 2.25
N ARG A 90 10.43 -8.67 3.24
CA ARG A 90 11.78 -8.96 3.69
C ARG A 90 11.71 -9.62 5.04
N VAL A 91 12.38 -10.76 5.19
CA VAL A 91 12.54 -11.44 6.47
C VAL A 91 13.75 -10.84 7.19
N TYR A 92 13.55 -10.32 8.37
CA TYR A 92 14.62 -9.76 9.21
C TYR A 92 15.15 -10.78 10.20
N SER A 93 14.28 -11.64 10.73
CA SER A 93 14.65 -12.73 11.64
C SER A 93 13.73 -13.92 11.45
N GLY A 94 14.19 -15.10 11.81
CA GLY A 94 13.46 -16.34 11.63
C GLY A 94 13.28 -16.71 10.16
N LYS A 95 12.26 -17.48 9.87
CA LYS A 95 11.93 -17.97 8.52
C LYS A 95 10.43 -18.03 8.30
N ILE A 96 10.03 -17.93 7.04
CA ILE A 96 8.65 -18.11 6.59
C ILE A 96 8.59 -19.34 5.68
N GLU A 97 7.67 -20.26 5.98
CA GLU A 97 7.51 -21.52 5.25
C GLU A 97 6.20 -21.50 4.43
N ALA A 98 6.23 -22.07 3.22
CA ALA A 98 5.05 -22.24 2.40
C ALA A 98 4.04 -23.19 3.10
N GLY A 99 2.76 -22.85 3.02
CA GLY A 99 1.69 -23.60 3.69
C GLY A 99 1.48 -23.28 5.16
N SER A 100 2.35 -22.49 5.78
CA SER A 100 2.29 -22.10 7.19
C SER A 100 1.30 -20.95 7.43
N TYR A 101 1.18 -20.58 8.70
CA TYR A 101 0.48 -19.36 9.14
C TYR A 101 1.47 -18.41 9.77
N ILE A 102 1.28 -17.12 9.52
CA ILE A 102 2.05 -16.04 10.12
C ILE A 102 1.11 -15.02 10.75
N TYR A 103 1.51 -14.37 11.82
CA TYR A 103 0.70 -13.38 12.52
C TYR A 103 0.97 -11.98 11.93
N ASN A 104 -0.09 -11.24 11.62
CA ASN A 104 -0.02 -9.84 11.21
C ASN A 104 -0.27 -8.96 12.43
N SER A 105 0.75 -8.23 12.87
CA SER A 105 0.70 -7.40 14.09
C SER A 105 -0.29 -6.23 13.98
N ARG A 106 -0.56 -5.70 12.78
CA ARG A 106 -1.55 -4.64 12.58
C ARG A 106 -2.99 -5.14 12.76
N SER A 107 -3.33 -6.23 12.07
CA SER A 107 -4.71 -6.74 12.07
C SER A 107 -5.03 -7.64 13.26
N GLY A 108 -4.01 -8.11 14.00
CA GLY A 108 -4.18 -9.06 15.09
C GLY A 108 -4.65 -10.45 14.62
N LYS A 109 -4.42 -10.82 13.35
CA LYS A 109 -4.93 -12.04 12.75
C LYS A 109 -3.81 -12.90 12.16
N LYS A 110 -4.08 -14.20 12.07
CA LYS A 110 -3.23 -15.13 11.35
C LYS A 110 -3.52 -15.08 9.86
N GLU A 111 -2.49 -14.89 9.08
CA GLU A 111 -2.51 -14.92 7.63
C GLU A 111 -1.92 -16.25 7.12
N ARG A 112 -2.53 -16.83 6.09
CA ARG A 112 -2.04 -18.06 5.50
C ARG A 112 -1.06 -17.78 4.39
N VAL A 113 0.14 -18.31 4.49
CA VAL A 113 1.17 -18.28 3.45
C VAL A 113 0.96 -19.49 2.52
N SER A 114 0.20 -19.32 1.43
CA SER A 114 -0.15 -20.46 0.58
C SER A 114 1.03 -20.93 -0.25
N ARG A 115 1.75 -20.02 -0.90
CA ARG A 115 2.95 -20.28 -1.71
C ARG A 115 3.94 -19.17 -1.54
N LEU A 116 5.22 -19.50 -1.65
CA LEU A 116 6.34 -18.58 -1.63
C LEU A 116 7.08 -18.59 -2.96
N PHE A 117 7.59 -17.44 -3.34
CA PHE A 117 8.35 -17.26 -4.56
C PHE A 117 9.59 -16.41 -4.32
N GLN A 118 10.68 -16.83 -4.92
CA GLN A 118 11.82 -15.96 -5.16
C GLN A 118 11.66 -15.35 -6.56
N MET A 119 11.50 -14.05 -6.61
CA MET A 119 11.24 -13.34 -7.86
C MET A 119 12.53 -13.04 -8.59
N HIS A 120 12.52 -13.33 -9.88
CA HIS A 120 13.60 -12.96 -10.80
C HIS A 120 12.99 -12.32 -12.05
N SER A 121 12.96 -10.99 -12.11
CA SER A 121 12.19 -10.25 -13.12
C SER A 121 10.71 -10.67 -13.07
N ASN A 122 10.14 -11.15 -14.18
CA ASN A 122 8.77 -11.66 -14.27
C ASN A 122 8.65 -13.17 -13.94
N LYS A 123 9.77 -13.83 -13.62
CA LYS A 123 9.76 -15.26 -13.28
C LYS A 123 9.49 -15.43 -11.78
N GLN A 124 8.53 -16.29 -11.49
CA GLN A 124 8.16 -16.70 -10.14
C GLN A 124 8.79 -18.08 -9.89
N ASN A 125 9.91 -18.11 -9.18
CA ASN A 125 10.55 -19.36 -8.79
C ASN A 125 9.96 -19.81 -7.46
N PRO A 126 9.18 -20.91 -7.41
CA PRO A 126 8.59 -21.37 -6.17
C PRO A 126 9.70 -21.87 -5.23
N VAL A 127 9.57 -21.49 -3.96
CA VAL A 127 10.46 -21.91 -2.87
C VAL A 127 9.62 -22.38 -1.68
N GLU A 128 10.17 -23.26 -0.86
CA GLU A 128 9.49 -23.77 0.31
C GLU A 128 9.71 -22.88 1.53
N VAL A 129 10.86 -22.24 1.62
CA VAL A 129 11.28 -21.44 2.78
C VAL A 129 11.99 -20.17 2.30
N ILE A 130 11.77 -19.08 3.02
CA ILE A 130 12.53 -17.82 2.92
C ILE A 130 13.06 -17.50 4.30
N GLY A 131 14.40 -17.40 4.43
CA GLY A 131 15.12 -17.20 5.69
C GLY A 131 15.46 -15.74 5.98
N ALA A 132 16.12 -15.53 7.11
CA ALA A 132 16.54 -14.23 7.59
C ALA A 132 17.50 -13.52 6.61
N GLY A 133 17.21 -12.26 6.29
CA GLY A 133 17.97 -11.45 5.34
C GLY A 133 17.45 -11.50 3.90
N ASP A 134 16.64 -12.51 3.55
CA ASP A 134 16.13 -12.68 2.19
C ASP A 134 14.86 -11.86 1.94
N ILE A 135 14.64 -11.59 0.64
CA ILE A 135 13.42 -10.98 0.12
C ILE A 135 12.66 -12.03 -0.66
N GLY A 136 11.39 -12.19 -0.32
CA GLY A 136 10.50 -13.10 -1.00
C GLY A 136 9.18 -12.46 -1.38
N ALA A 137 8.38 -13.23 -2.11
CA ALA A 137 7.01 -12.89 -2.42
C ALA A 137 6.09 -14.03 -2.02
N GLY A 138 4.94 -13.70 -1.45
CA GLY A 138 3.96 -14.67 -0.99
C GLY A 138 2.58 -14.40 -1.54
N VAL A 139 1.79 -15.47 -1.67
CA VAL A 139 0.37 -15.42 -2.02
C VAL A 139 -0.46 -16.13 -0.97
N GLY A 140 -1.73 -15.72 -0.85
CA GLY A 140 -2.68 -16.32 0.08
C GLY A 140 -3.06 -15.42 1.24
N PHE A 141 -2.35 -14.33 1.44
CA PHE A 141 -2.70 -13.31 2.42
C PHE A 141 -4.04 -12.63 2.07
N LYS A 142 -4.88 -12.41 3.08
CA LYS A 142 -6.22 -11.82 2.90
C LYS A 142 -6.27 -10.34 3.27
N ASP A 143 -5.71 -9.99 4.42
CA ASP A 143 -5.78 -8.65 5.00
C ASP A 143 -4.37 -8.14 5.33
N ILE A 144 -3.58 -7.90 4.28
CA ILE A 144 -2.22 -7.38 4.40
C ILE A 144 -2.10 -6.07 3.62
N HIS A 145 -1.41 -5.09 4.20
CA HIS A 145 -1.11 -3.80 3.58
C HIS A 145 0.40 -3.58 3.50
N THR A 146 0.79 -2.68 2.62
CA THR A 146 2.17 -2.22 2.56
C THR A 146 2.53 -1.54 3.88
N GLY A 147 3.62 -1.97 4.51
CA GLY A 147 4.05 -1.53 5.84
C GLY A 147 3.67 -2.47 6.98
N ASP A 148 2.87 -3.51 6.72
CA ASP A 148 2.50 -4.48 7.76
C ASP A 148 3.70 -5.33 8.19
N THR A 149 3.80 -5.55 9.50
CA THR A 149 4.77 -6.50 10.07
C THR A 149 4.13 -7.87 10.21
N LEU A 150 4.82 -8.87 9.67
CA LEU A 150 4.50 -10.29 9.79
C LEU A 150 5.44 -10.91 10.82
N CYS A 151 4.91 -11.54 11.86
CA CYS A 151 5.72 -12.05 12.95
C CYS A 151 5.21 -13.38 13.53
N ASP A 152 5.94 -13.92 14.48
CA ASP A 152 5.50 -15.03 15.30
C ASP A 152 4.43 -14.54 16.29
N GLU A 153 3.31 -15.26 16.41
CA GLU A 153 2.23 -14.93 17.35
C GLU A 153 2.69 -14.95 18.82
N THR A 154 3.66 -15.79 19.15
CA THR A 154 4.18 -15.92 20.52
C THR A 154 5.17 -14.83 20.90
N ALA A 155 5.62 -14.03 19.93
CA ALA A 155 6.53 -12.91 20.11
C ALA A 155 6.16 -11.77 19.15
N PRO A 156 5.00 -11.13 19.36
CA PRO A 156 4.52 -10.09 18.46
C PRO A 156 5.45 -8.88 18.50
N ILE A 157 5.75 -8.35 17.32
CA ILE A 157 6.59 -7.17 17.14
C ILE A 157 6.03 -6.32 16.00
N VAL A 158 6.17 -5.02 16.11
CA VAL A 158 5.93 -4.06 15.03
C VAL A 158 7.27 -3.47 14.67
N LEU A 159 7.72 -3.74 13.44
CA LEU A 159 8.89 -3.09 12.87
C LEU A 159 8.55 -1.65 12.51
N GLU A 160 9.57 -0.86 12.17
CA GLU A 160 9.37 0.53 11.77
C GLU A 160 8.27 0.65 10.69
N SER A 161 7.25 1.45 10.96
CA SER A 161 6.17 1.72 10.01
C SER A 161 6.66 2.66 8.91
N MET A 162 6.26 2.39 7.67
CA MET A 162 6.50 3.31 6.57
C MET A 162 5.47 4.44 6.60
N ASP A 163 5.94 5.68 6.73
CA ASP A 163 5.08 6.86 6.63
C ASP A 163 4.90 7.24 5.15
N PHE A 164 3.66 7.23 4.70
CA PHE A 164 3.30 7.64 3.35
C PHE A 164 2.71 9.05 3.36
N PRO A 165 3.16 9.94 2.45
CA PRO A 165 2.60 11.27 2.35
C PRO A 165 1.14 11.22 1.89
N GLU A 166 0.35 12.16 2.40
CA GLU A 166 -1.05 12.29 1.99
C GLU A 166 -1.17 12.80 0.54
N PRO A 167 -2.19 12.33 -0.21
CA PRO A 167 -2.46 12.80 -1.56
C PRO A 167 -2.74 14.31 -1.60
N VAL A 168 -2.19 15.01 -2.61
CA VAL A 168 -2.27 16.48 -2.71
C VAL A 168 -3.27 16.97 -3.76
N ILE A 169 -3.62 16.16 -4.75
CA ILE A 169 -4.60 16.51 -5.79
C ILE A 169 -5.62 15.40 -5.99
N GLY A 170 -6.82 15.78 -6.41
CA GLY A 170 -7.90 14.84 -6.73
C GLY A 170 -8.56 15.15 -8.06
N ILE A 171 -8.97 14.12 -8.77
CA ILE A 171 -9.77 14.19 -9.99
C ILE A 171 -10.98 13.28 -9.89
N ALA A 172 -12.09 13.66 -10.48
CA ALA A 172 -13.26 12.82 -10.60
C ALA A 172 -13.10 11.88 -11.80
N VAL A 173 -13.45 10.60 -11.61
CA VAL A 173 -13.42 9.59 -12.67
C VAL A 173 -14.78 8.95 -12.81
N GLU A 174 -15.23 8.82 -14.06
CA GLU A 174 -16.52 8.20 -14.39
C GLU A 174 -16.31 7.18 -15.50
N PRO A 175 -16.89 5.98 -15.40
CA PRO A 175 -16.81 4.99 -16.48
C PRO A 175 -17.58 5.51 -17.70
N LYS A 176 -17.08 5.22 -18.90
CA LYS A 176 -17.81 5.60 -20.14
C LYS A 176 -19.10 4.81 -20.35
N THR A 177 -19.17 3.61 -19.81
CA THR A 177 -20.36 2.76 -19.89
C THR A 177 -20.73 2.21 -18.52
N GLN A 178 -22.01 1.98 -18.29
CA GLN A 178 -22.50 1.42 -17.02
C GLN A 178 -21.96 -0.01 -16.76
N LYS A 179 -21.65 -0.76 -17.82
CA LYS A 179 -21.05 -2.10 -17.71
C LYS A 179 -19.62 -2.09 -17.18
N ASP A 180 -18.94 -0.96 -17.28
CA ASP A 180 -17.56 -0.82 -16.82
C ASP A 180 -17.47 -0.31 -15.37
N MET A 181 -18.60 -0.03 -14.72
CA MET A 181 -18.65 0.44 -13.33
C MET A 181 -17.97 -0.55 -12.37
N ASP A 182 -18.34 -1.82 -12.44
CA ASP A 182 -17.76 -2.87 -11.58
C ASP A 182 -16.27 -3.07 -11.86
N LYS A 183 -15.89 -3.01 -13.14
CA LYS A 183 -14.47 -3.14 -13.51
C LYS A 183 -13.65 -1.93 -13.03
N LEU A 184 -14.22 -0.71 -13.12
CA LEU A 184 -13.58 0.50 -12.62
C LEU A 184 -13.37 0.39 -11.11
N SER A 185 -14.42 0.07 -10.37
CA SER A 185 -14.35 -0.08 -8.91
C SER A 185 -13.32 -1.13 -8.48
N ASN A 186 -13.34 -2.30 -9.11
CA ASN A 186 -12.37 -3.37 -8.86
C ASN A 186 -10.94 -2.98 -9.24
N GLY A 187 -10.76 -2.29 -10.38
CA GLY A 187 -9.46 -1.81 -10.83
C GLY A 187 -8.88 -0.77 -9.88
N LEU A 188 -9.70 0.21 -9.48
CA LEU A 188 -9.31 1.25 -8.53
C LEU A 188 -8.97 0.68 -7.15
N ALA A 189 -9.75 -0.27 -6.65
CA ALA A 189 -9.48 -0.94 -5.37
C ALA A 189 -8.11 -1.65 -5.38
N LYS A 190 -7.80 -2.40 -6.45
CA LYS A 190 -6.51 -3.09 -6.59
C LYS A 190 -5.34 -2.10 -6.69
N LEU A 191 -5.50 -1.00 -7.44
CA LEU A 191 -4.47 0.02 -7.54
C LEU A 191 -4.23 0.74 -6.22
N ALA A 192 -5.28 0.97 -5.43
CA ALA A 192 -5.17 1.54 -4.08
C ALA A 192 -4.50 0.58 -3.06
N GLU A 193 -4.64 -0.74 -3.25
CA GLU A 193 -3.89 -1.72 -2.46
C GLU A 193 -2.39 -1.74 -2.79
N GLU A 194 -2.04 -1.49 -4.06
CA GLU A 194 -0.64 -1.46 -4.52
C GLU A 194 0.09 -0.19 -4.10
N ASP A 195 -0.61 0.94 -4.11
CA ASP A 195 -0.03 2.28 -3.87
C ASP A 195 -0.71 2.97 -2.69
N PRO A 196 -0.05 3.02 -1.53
CA PRO A 196 -0.60 3.67 -0.34
C PRO A 196 -0.73 5.20 -0.44
N THR A 197 -0.09 5.83 -1.44
CA THR A 197 -0.22 7.28 -1.71
C THR A 197 -1.39 7.60 -2.65
N PHE A 198 -2.10 6.57 -3.12
CA PHE A 198 -3.27 6.68 -3.97
C PHE A 198 -4.53 6.34 -3.17
N THR A 199 -5.51 7.23 -3.17
CA THR A 199 -6.78 7.02 -2.48
C THR A 199 -7.98 7.14 -3.42
N VAL A 200 -9.02 6.38 -3.13
CA VAL A 200 -10.28 6.37 -3.87
C VAL A 200 -11.41 6.66 -2.89
N LYS A 201 -12.19 7.70 -3.16
CA LYS A 201 -13.37 8.05 -2.35
C LYS A 201 -14.55 8.31 -3.26
N THR A 202 -15.70 7.78 -2.89
CA THR A 202 -16.98 8.15 -3.53
C THR A 202 -17.63 9.22 -2.68
N ASP A 203 -17.90 10.37 -3.28
CA ASP A 203 -18.62 11.46 -2.62
C ASP A 203 -20.10 11.07 -2.49
N GLU A 204 -20.60 11.01 -1.27
CA GLU A 204 -21.98 10.57 -0.97
C GLU A 204 -23.05 11.54 -1.50
N GLN A 205 -22.71 12.82 -1.66
CA GLN A 205 -23.65 13.86 -2.09
C GLN A 205 -23.72 13.98 -3.60
N THR A 206 -22.57 13.92 -4.27
CA THR A 206 -22.50 14.02 -5.76
C THR A 206 -22.56 12.66 -6.44
N GLY A 207 -22.27 11.57 -5.72
CA GLY A 207 -22.12 10.22 -6.28
C GLY A 207 -20.86 10.06 -7.13
N GLN A 208 -19.98 11.07 -7.20
CA GLN A 208 -18.76 11.00 -8.00
C GLN A 208 -17.69 10.16 -7.30
N THR A 209 -16.98 9.35 -8.07
CA THR A 209 -15.75 8.69 -7.62
C THR A 209 -14.58 9.63 -7.85
N VAL A 210 -13.95 10.04 -6.75
CA VAL A 210 -12.77 10.90 -6.75
C VAL A 210 -11.55 10.06 -6.42
N ILE A 211 -10.56 10.13 -7.29
CA ILE A 211 -9.23 9.54 -7.07
C ILE A 211 -8.25 10.63 -6.70
N SER A 212 -7.45 10.41 -5.68
CA SER A 212 -6.46 11.38 -5.21
C SER A 212 -5.06 10.77 -5.18
N GLY A 213 -4.07 11.57 -5.51
CA GLY A 213 -2.67 11.16 -5.62
C GLY A 213 -1.68 12.30 -5.42
N MET A 214 -0.40 12.01 -5.61
CA MET A 214 0.70 12.93 -5.35
C MET A 214 0.90 14.01 -6.42
N GLY A 215 0.25 13.89 -7.57
CA GLY A 215 0.38 14.85 -8.67
C GLY A 215 -0.34 14.40 -9.93
N GLU A 216 -0.44 15.31 -10.93
CA GLU A 216 -1.12 15.03 -12.20
C GLU A 216 -0.54 13.80 -12.91
N LEU A 217 0.79 13.73 -13.04
CA LEU A 217 1.46 12.60 -13.68
C LEU A 217 1.17 11.27 -12.98
N HIS A 218 1.09 11.28 -11.65
CA HIS A 218 0.73 10.10 -10.88
C HIS A 218 -0.67 9.61 -11.25
N LEU A 219 -1.66 10.49 -11.26
CA LEU A 219 -3.04 10.16 -11.62
C LEU A 219 -3.19 9.75 -13.08
N ASP A 220 -2.44 10.37 -14.00
CA ASP A 220 -2.41 9.98 -15.41
C ASP A 220 -1.88 8.56 -15.59
N ILE A 221 -0.83 8.18 -14.85
CA ILE A 221 -0.29 6.82 -14.86
C ILE A 221 -1.33 5.82 -14.33
N ILE A 222 -2.03 6.15 -13.25
CA ILE A 222 -3.10 5.30 -12.68
C ILE A 222 -4.20 5.06 -13.72
N ILE A 223 -4.62 6.11 -14.42
CA ILE A 223 -5.66 6.01 -15.46
C ILE A 223 -5.17 5.22 -16.68
N ASP A 224 -3.92 5.41 -17.08
CA ASP A 224 -3.32 4.63 -18.15
C ASP A 224 -3.23 3.14 -17.76
N ARG A 225 -2.88 2.82 -16.52
CA ARG A 225 -2.94 1.46 -15.99
C ARG A 225 -4.36 0.87 -16.00
N LEU A 226 -5.38 1.65 -15.61
CA LEU A 226 -6.78 1.22 -15.71
C LEU A 226 -7.14 0.80 -17.14
N LYS A 227 -6.72 1.57 -18.14
CA LYS A 227 -6.97 1.25 -19.55
C LYS A 227 -6.21 0.00 -20.01
N ARG A 228 -4.92 -0.08 -19.69
CA ARG A 228 -4.05 -1.16 -20.20
C ARG A 228 -4.26 -2.48 -19.48
N GLU A 229 -4.32 -2.46 -18.15
CA GLU A 229 -4.38 -3.67 -17.31
C GLU A 229 -5.81 -4.16 -17.10
N PHE A 230 -6.74 -3.24 -16.79
CA PHE A 230 -8.13 -3.58 -16.46
C PHE A 230 -9.11 -3.43 -17.63
N LYS A 231 -8.66 -2.89 -18.77
CA LYS A 231 -9.49 -2.67 -19.97
C LYS A 231 -10.72 -1.81 -19.68
N VAL A 232 -10.55 -0.78 -18.86
CA VAL A 232 -11.60 0.18 -18.47
C VAL A 232 -11.29 1.53 -19.07
N GLU A 233 -12.25 2.09 -19.79
CA GLU A 233 -12.20 3.47 -20.24
C GLU A 233 -13.01 4.37 -19.31
N CYS A 234 -12.42 5.46 -18.84
CA CYS A 234 -13.05 6.43 -17.98
C CYS A 234 -12.88 7.85 -18.51
N ASN A 235 -13.85 8.71 -18.21
CA ASN A 235 -13.78 10.15 -18.36
C ASN A 235 -13.15 10.73 -17.09
N GLN A 236 -12.37 11.80 -17.27
CA GLN A 236 -11.72 12.55 -16.19
C GLN A 236 -12.34 13.93 -16.11
N GLY A 237 -12.51 14.44 -14.91
CA GLY A 237 -13.04 15.77 -14.67
C GLY A 237 -12.59 16.36 -13.35
N LYS A 238 -12.91 17.63 -13.15
CA LYS A 238 -12.74 18.24 -11.82
C LYS A 238 -13.82 17.74 -10.89
N PRO A 239 -13.51 17.44 -9.61
CA PRO A 239 -14.52 17.12 -8.62
C PRO A 239 -15.56 18.24 -8.52
N GLN A 240 -16.82 17.87 -8.35
CA GLN A 240 -17.88 18.83 -8.09
C GLN A 240 -17.73 19.40 -6.69
N VAL A 241 -17.98 20.69 -6.55
CA VAL A 241 -17.97 21.38 -5.26
C VAL A 241 -19.37 21.31 -4.67
N ASN A 242 -19.50 20.71 -3.49
CA ASN A 242 -20.75 20.71 -2.75
C ASN A 242 -20.93 22.03 -2.01
N TYR A 243 -21.77 22.91 -2.56
CA TYR A 243 -22.14 24.13 -1.90
C TYR A 243 -23.20 23.82 -0.83
N LYS A 244 -22.97 24.30 0.37
CA LYS A 244 -23.94 24.22 1.48
C LYS A 244 -24.42 25.62 1.81
N GLU A 245 -25.73 25.75 1.98
CA GLU A 245 -26.34 26.97 2.42
C GLU A 245 -26.51 26.94 3.94
N ALA A 246 -26.28 28.07 4.58
CA ALA A 246 -26.52 28.24 6.01
C ALA A 246 -27.39 29.47 6.25
N ILE A 247 -28.34 29.33 7.15
CA ILE A 247 -29.19 30.46 7.57
C ILE A 247 -28.38 31.33 8.53
N THR A 248 -28.20 32.60 8.18
CA THR A 248 -27.39 33.56 8.96
C THR A 248 -28.23 34.48 9.83
N LYS A 249 -29.56 34.46 9.68
CA LYS A 249 -30.48 35.30 10.45
C LYS A 249 -31.64 34.44 10.95
N THR A 250 -32.07 34.70 12.16
CA THR A 250 -33.30 34.11 12.72
C THR A 250 -34.50 34.65 11.97
N VAL A 251 -35.36 33.79 11.50
CA VAL A 251 -36.59 34.16 10.78
C VAL A 251 -37.75 33.35 11.34
N ASP A 252 -38.80 34.07 11.74
CA ASP A 252 -40.08 33.46 12.07
C ASP A 252 -41.01 33.51 10.87
N LEU A 253 -41.42 32.37 10.37
CA LEU A 253 -42.31 32.24 9.22
C LEU A 253 -43.58 31.48 9.66
N ARG A 254 -44.73 32.05 9.37
CA ARG A 254 -46.02 31.38 9.52
C ARG A 254 -46.64 31.22 8.14
N GLU A 255 -46.69 30.02 7.64
CA GLU A 255 -47.36 29.71 6.40
C GLU A 255 -48.68 28.98 6.63
N VAL A 256 -49.70 29.35 5.89
CA VAL A 256 -51.03 28.76 5.99
C VAL A 256 -51.34 28.10 4.64
N TYR A 257 -51.31 26.79 4.60
CA TYR A 257 -51.75 26.03 3.44
C TYR A 257 -53.24 25.76 3.50
N LYS A 258 -54.02 26.32 2.57
CA LYS A 258 -55.42 26.05 2.42
C LYS A 258 -55.69 25.45 1.04
N LYS A 259 -56.19 24.26 0.99
CA LYS A 259 -56.65 23.62 -0.25
C LYS A 259 -58.06 23.04 -0.01
N GLN A 260 -58.99 23.42 -0.87
CA GLN A 260 -60.33 22.86 -0.89
C GLN A 260 -60.58 22.18 -2.23
N SER A 261 -60.91 20.91 -2.18
CA SER A 261 -61.36 20.14 -3.35
C SER A 261 -62.53 19.28 -2.98
N GLY A 262 -63.72 19.56 -3.60
CA GLY A 262 -64.90 18.71 -3.47
C GLY A 262 -65.51 18.60 -2.07
N GLY A 263 -65.78 19.72 -1.39
CA GLY A 263 -66.56 19.73 -0.12
C GLY A 263 -65.79 19.42 1.17
N ARG A 264 -64.57 18.97 1.09
CA ARG A 264 -63.64 18.83 2.23
C ARG A 264 -62.45 19.73 2.06
N GLY A 265 -62.20 20.60 3.01
CA GLY A 265 -61.04 21.48 3.04
C GLY A 265 -59.94 20.99 3.96
N THR A 266 -58.70 20.99 3.52
CA THR A 266 -57.54 20.73 4.36
C THR A 266 -56.89 22.10 4.69
N VAL A 267 -56.70 22.37 5.98
CA VAL A 267 -55.94 23.54 6.44
C VAL A 267 -54.79 23.05 7.27
N SER A 268 -53.56 23.39 6.86
CA SER A 268 -52.36 23.12 7.61
C SER A 268 -51.67 24.42 7.98
N TYR A 269 -51.22 24.50 9.22
CA TYR A 269 -50.42 25.61 9.74
C TYR A 269 -49.02 25.10 10.02
N THR A 270 -48.06 25.72 9.42
CA THR A 270 -46.63 25.45 9.72
C THR A 270 -46.04 26.69 10.36
N HIS A 271 -45.49 26.53 11.54
CA HIS A 271 -44.74 27.57 12.24
C HIS A 271 -43.31 27.08 12.39
N LEU A 272 -42.38 27.74 11.75
CA LEU A 272 -40.95 27.44 11.78
C LEU A 272 -40.19 28.60 12.36
N THR A 273 -39.45 28.35 13.42
CA THR A 273 -38.42 29.26 13.93
C THR A 273 -37.08 28.62 13.60
N LEU A 274 -36.35 29.26 12.73
CA LEU A 274 -35.01 28.82 12.30
C LEU A 274 -33.98 29.71 13.02
N PRO A 275 -32.91 29.10 13.58
CA PRO A 275 -31.86 29.83 14.28
C PRO A 275 -31.07 30.74 13.37
#